data_7e46d92b35ec84a3a91908640cd44b7d
#
_entry.id   7e46d92b35ec84a3a91908640cd44b7d
#
_cell.length_a   1.000
_cell.length_b   1.000
_cell.length_c   1.000
_cell.angle_alpha   90.00
_cell.angle_beta   90.00
_cell.angle_gamma   90.00
#
_symmetry.space_group_name_H-M   'P 1'
#
loop_
_entity.id
_entity.type
_entity.pdbx_description
1 polymer ?
#
loop_
_entity_poly.entity_id
_entity_poly.type
_entity_poly.pdbx_seq_one_letter_code
_entity_poly.pdbx_strand_id
1 'polypeptide(L)'
;MGDKSLPDISEAMRDIDFCMLSTRTAAGGIAARPMSNNREVGYDGDSYFFSCDDAHSIGEIEADPNVGLTYHAKDHLLGRPGIFISIEGKAELIRDKAEFEEHWTDGLDRWFRQGVDTPALVLIKVHADKLHYWDGEDEGDVTIEAKADA
;
A
#
# COMPACT_ATOMS: atom_id res chain seq x y z
N MET A 1 -2.99 -25.23 2.28
CA MET A 1 -2.32 -24.18 1.51
C MET A 1 -3.32 -23.43 0.66
N GLY A 2 -3.26 -22.11 0.72
CA GLY A 2 -4.23 -21.28 0.02
C GLY A 2 -4.01 -21.21 -1.48
N ASP A 3 -5.11 -21.06 -2.21
CA ASP A 3 -5.13 -21.05 -3.67
C ASP A 3 -5.43 -19.66 -4.26
N LYS A 4 -5.43 -18.61 -3.44
CA LYS A 4 -5.74 -17.27 -3.94
C LYS A 4 -4.69 -16.79 -4.92
N SER A 5 -5.17 -16.18 -6.00
CA SER A 5 -4.32 -15.53 -7.01
C SER A 5 -4.21 -14.04 -6.73
N LEU A 6 -3.33 -13.35 -7.45
CA LEU A 6 -3.22 -11.91 -7.36
C LEU A 6 -4.53 -11.18 -7.67
N PRO A 7 -5.32 -11.56 -8.70
CA PRO A 7 -6.65 -10.98 -8.89
C PRO A 7 -7.60 -11.16 -7.70
N ASP A 8 -7.54 -12.29 -7.01
CA ASP A 8 -8.35 -12.50 -5.80
C ASP A 8 -7.97 -11.52 -4.68
N ILE A 9 -6.68 -11.27 -4.51
CA ILE A 9 -6.19 -10.29 -3.55
C ILE A 9 -6.61 -8.87 -3.96
N SER A 10 -6.51 -8.54 -5.25
CA SER A 10 -6.95 -7.24 -5.77
C SER A 10 -8.42 -6.99 -5.46
N GLU A 11 -9.27 -7.99 -5.66
CA GLU A 11 -10.69 -7.87 -5.36
C GLU A 11 -10.95 -7.66 -3.85
N ALA A 12 -10.25 -8.41 -3.00
CA ALA A 12 -10.35 -8.26 -1.55
C ALA A 12 -9.95 -6.84 -1.09
N MET A 13 -8.90 -6.29 -1.69
CA MET A 13 -8.41 -4.95 -1.33
C MET A 13 -9.39 -3.84 -1.67
N ARG A 14 -10.31 -4.05 -2.63
CA ARG A 14 -11.29 -3.03 -3.02
C ARG A 14 -12.25 -2.66 -1.90
N ASP A 15 -12.44 -3.53 -0.92
CA ASP A 15 -13.31 -3.30 0.21
C ASP A 15 -12.58 -2.74 1.43
N ILE A 16 -11.29 -2.46 1.31
CA ILE A 16 -10.45 -1.99 2.41
C ILE A 16 -10.12 -0.51 2.22
N ASP A 17 -10.50 0.33 3.18
CA ASP A 17 -10.29 1.78 3.10
C ASP A 17 -8.88 2.21 3.45
N PHE A 18 -8.25 1.53 4.43
CA PHE A 18 -6.94 1.90 4.94
C PHE A 18 -6.05 0.69 5.09
N CYS A 19 -4.75 0.90 4.88
CA CYS A 19 -3.72 -0.07 5.22
C CYS A 19 -2.71 0.60 6.16
N MET A 20 -1.87 -0.20 6.82
CA MET A 20 -0.78 0.31 7.63
C MET A 20 0.52 0.17 6.86
N LEU A 21 1.25 1.26 6.71
CA LEU A 21 2.59 1.28 6.11
C LEU A 21 3.62 1.30 7.25
N SER A 22 4.47 0.28 7.28
CA SER A 22 5.52 0.15 8.29
C SER A 22 6.87 0.48 7.67
N THR A 23 7.65 1.31 8.35
CA THR A 23 8.98 1.74 7.92
C THR A 23 9.99 1.54 9.05
N ARG A 24 11.26 1.54 8.71
CA ARG A 24 12.34 1.47 9.69
C ARG A 24 12.70 2.88 10.15
N THR A 25 12.73 3.09 11.46
CA THR A 25 13.12 4.40 12.02
C THR A 25 14.64 4.54 12.08
N ALA A 26 15.12 5.78 12.24
CA ALA A 26 16.55 6.07 12.39
C ALA A 26 17.18 5.33 13.57
N ALA A 27 16.41 5.09 14.62
CA ALA A 27 16.87 4.36 15.81
C ALA A 27 16.84 2.83 15.63
N GLY A 28 16.44 2.34 14.45
CA GLY A 28 16.37 0.91 14.17
C GLY A 28 15.07 0.24 14.56
N GLY A 29 14.09 1.01 15.02
CA GLY A 29 12.75 0.50 15.34
C GLY A 29 11.87 0.40 14.10
N ILE A 30 10.63 -0.01 14.30
CA ILE A 30 9.63 -0.09 13.24
C ILE A 30 8.45 0.80 13.64
N ALA A 31 8.09 1.74 12.77
CA ALA A 31 6.94 2.61 12.96
C ALA A 31 5.91 2.34 11.86
N ALA A 32 4.63 2.42 12.21
CA ALA A 32 3.54 2.21 11.25
C ALA A 32 2.57 3.39 11.29
N ARG A 33 1.96 3.70 10.16
CA ARG A 33 0.94 4.74 10.03
C ARG A 33 -0.13 4.32 9.04
N PRO A 34 -1.37 4.81 9.21
CA PRO A 34 -2.42 4.50 8.24
C PRO A 34 -2.22 5.25 6.93
N MET A 35 -2.51 4.56 5.85
CA MET A 35 -2.49 5.13 4.51
C MET A 35 -3.82 4.83 3.83
N SER A 36 -4.33 5.78 3.07
CA SER A 36 -5.56 5.60 2.31
C SER A 36 -5.33 4.63 1.16
N ASN A 37 -6.08 3.54 1.15
CA ASN A 37 -6.01 2.57 0.07
C ASN A 37 -6.78 3.08 -1.15
N ASN A 38 -6.16 3.02 -2.33
CA ASN A 38 -6.84 3.39 -3.57
C ASN A 38 -7.70 2.22 -4.05
N ARG A 39 -9.00 2.30 -3.75
CA ARG A 39 -9.97 1.25 -4.04
C ARG A 39 -10.41 1.21 -5.50
N GLU A 40 -10.12 2.24 -6.27
CA GLU A 40 -10.55 2.38 -7.66
C GLU A 40 -9.61 1.68 -8.64
N VAL A 41 -8.43 1.34 -8.22
CA VAL A 41 -7.40 0.74 -9.07
C VAL A 41 -7.17 -0.71 -8.67
N GLY A 42 -7.06 -1.60 -9.67
CA GLY A 42 -6.72 -2.99 -9.43
C GLY A 42 -5.29 -3.12 -8.90
N TYR A 43 -5.09 -4.06 -7.97
CA TYR A 43 -3.77 -4.32 -7.41
C TYR A 43 -3.01 -5.32 -8.29
N ASP A 44 -1.81 -4.94 -8.70
CA ASP A 44 -0.95 -5.74 -9.58
C ASP A 44 0.43 -6.06 -8.95
N GLY A 45 0.60 -5.77 -7.68
CA GLY A 45 1.88 -5.87 -6.97
C GLY A 45 2.46 -4.53 -6.59
N ASP A 46 1.95 -3.43 -7.14
CA ASP A 46 2.37 -2.08 -6.81
C ASP A 46 1.26 -1.33 -6.11
N SER A 47 1.61 -0.65 -5.02
CA SER A 47 0.69 0.23 -4.30
C SER A 47 1.20 1.66 -4.37
N TYR A 48 0.29 2.62 -4.39
CA TYR A 48 0.61 4.04 -4.54
C TYR A 48 -0.06 4.86 -3.45
N PHE A 49 0.73 5.66 -2.73
CA PHE A 49 0.24 6.49 -1.63
C PHE A 49 0.80 7.89 -1.75
N PHE A 50 -0.05 8.89 -1.51
CA PHE A 50 0.39 10.29 -1.50
C PHE A 50 0.72 10.72 -0.08
N SER A 51 1.79 11.50 0.07
CA SER A 51 2.24 12.10 1.32
C SER A 51 2.92 13.43 1.03
N CYS A 52 3.50 14.05 2.05
CA CYS A 52 4.27 15.29 1.90
C CYS A 52 5.69 15.10 2.42
N ASP A 53 6.63 15.85 1.86
CA ASP A 53 8.07 15.73 2.16
C ASP A 53 8.42 15.87 3.64
N ASP A 54 7.60 16.56 4.43
CA ASP A 54 7.84 16.75 5.85
C ASP A 54 7.38 15.59 6.73
N ALA A 55 6.73 14.58 6.14
CA ALA A 55 6.34 13.38 6.88
C ALA A 55 7.58 12.55 7.26
N HIS A 56 7.59 12.02 8.48
CA HIS A 56 8.71 11.19 8.97
C HIS A 56 8.96 9.98 8.08
N SER A 57 7.89 9.39 7.53
CA SER A 57 8.00 8.23 6.64
C SER A 57 8.86 8.48 5.40
N ILE A 58 8.85 9.72 4.89
CA ILE A 58 9.64 10.05 3.68
C ILE A 58 11.13 9.94 3.98
N GLY A 59 11.62 10.55 5.06
CA GLY A 59 13.02 10.43 5.46
C GLY A 59 13.41 9.00 5.82
N GLU A 60 12.50 8.25 6.43
CA GLU A 60 12.73 6.86 6.78
C GLU A 60 12.88 5.98 5.53
N ILE A 61 12.03 6.20 4.53
CA ILE A 61 12.12 5.48 3.25
C ILE A 61 13.38 5.85 2.48
N GLU A 62 13.80 7.13 2.51
CA GLU A 62 15.05 7.54 1.87
C GLU A 62 16.26 6.82 2.49
N ALA A 63 16.24 6.61 3.79
CA ALA A 63 17.32 5.92 4.50
C ALA A 63 17.26 4.40 4.32
N ASP A 64 16.05 3.82 4.27
CA ASP A 64 15.84 2.38 4.11
C ASP A 64 14.55 2.13 3.32
N PRO A 65 14.64 1.68 2.06
CA PRO A 65 13.46 1.47 1.22
C PRO A 65 12.64 0.22 1.58
N ASN A 66 13.11 -0.63 2.47
CA ASN A 66 12.36 -1.81 2.90
C ASN A 66 11.17 -1.40 3.75
N VAL A 67 9.98 -1.80 3.35
CA VAL A 67 8.73 -1.43 4.00
C VAL A 67 7.80 -2.63 4.11
N GLY A 68 6.78 -2.50 4.96
CA GLY A 68 5.71 -3.47 5.07
C GLY A 68 4.37 -2.78 4.88
N LEU A 69 3.43 -3.51 4.29
CA LEU A 69 2.03 -3.09 4.20
C LEU A 69 1.17 -4.16 4.84
N THR A 70 0.19 -3.75 5.63
CA THR A 70 -0.78 -4.68 6.20
C THR A 70 -2.18 -4.17 5.94
N TYR A 71 -3.05 -5.07 5.49
CA TYR A 71 -4.45 -4.80 5.17
C TYR A 71 -5.32 -5.73 5.99
N HIS A 72 -6.46 -5.22 6.45
CA HIS A 72 -7.45 -6.02 7.15
C HIS A 72 -8.85 -5.61 6.68
N ALA A 73 -9.58 -6.54 6.10
CA ALA A 73 -10.96 -6.32 5.69
C ALA A 73 -11.91 -6.39 6.88
N LYS A 74 -13.07 -5.76 6.74
CA LYS A 74 -14.12 -5.81 7.76
C LYS A 74 -14.59 -7.24 7.97
N ASP A 75 -15.04 -7.55 9.19
CA ASP A 75 -15.61 -8.84 9.50
C ASP A 75 -16.85 -9.11 8.65
N HIS A 76 -17.07 -10.38 8.32
CA HIS A 76 -18.27 -10.82 7.62
C HIS A 76 -19.51 -10.68 8.50
N LEU A 77 -20.70 -10.68 7.88
CA LEU A 77 -21.98 -10.47 8.55
C LEU A 77 -22.22 -11.40 9.76
N LEU A 78 -21.67 -12.60 9.76
CA LEU A 78 -21.83 -13.56 10.84
C LEU A 78 -20.66 -13.55 11.84
N GLY A 79 -19.86 -12.49 11.85
CA GLY A 79 -18.75 -12.33 12.79
C GLY A 79 -17.48 -13.07 12.41
N ARG A 80 -17.42 -13.72 11.25
CA ARG A 80 -16.19 -14.31 10.75
C ARG A 80 -15.21 -13.20 10.38
N PRO A 81 -13.94 -13.25 10.85
CA PRO A 81 -12.98 -12.21 10.50
C PRO A 81 -12.79 -12.07 8.99
N GLY A 82 -12.64 -10.82 8.54
CA GLY A 82 -12.26 -10.54 7.17
C GLY A 82 -10.80 -10.94 6.90
N ILE A 83 -10.41 -10.93 5.66
CA ILE A 83 -9.06 -11.31 5.24
C ILE A 83 -8.00 -10.36 5.82
N PHE A 84 -6.86 -10.92 6.22
CA PHE A 84 -5.65 -10.18 6.56
C PHE A 84 -4.64 -10.39 5.43
N ILE A 85 -3.96 -9.32 5.04
CA ILE A 85 -2.93 -9.37 3.98
C ILE A 85 -1.68 -8.67 4.51
N SER A 86 -0.53 -9.33 4.38
CA SER A 86 0.77 -8.79 4.75
C SER A 86 1.68 -8.77 3.54
N ILE A 87 2.30 -7.63 3.28
CA ILE A 87 3.19 -7.43 2.15
C ILE A 87 4.55 -6.96 2.66
N GLU A 88 5.61 -7.64 2.21
CA GLU A 88 6.98 -7.16 2.33
C GLU A 88 7.36 -6.57 0.99
N GLY A 89 7.87 -5.35 0.99
CA GLY A 89 8.17 -4.69 -0.27
C GLY A 89 9.24 -3.62 -0.15
N LYS A 90 9.44 -2.93 -1.27
CA LYS A 90 10.37 -1.80 -1.36
C LYS A 90 9.63 -0.57 -1.83
N ALA A 91 9.92 0.55 -1.19
CA ALA A 91 9.30 1.82 -1.51
C ALA A 91 10.22 2.68 -2.37
N GLU A 92 9.61 3.37 -3.33
CA GLU A 92 10.25 4.35 -4.18
C GLU A 92 9.52 5.67 -4.00
N LEU A 93 10.25 6.78 -3.89
CA LEU A 93 9.66 8.11 -3.77
C LEU A 93 9.67 8.79 -5.13
N ILE A 94 8.51 9.26 -5.56
CA ILE A 94 8.30 9.88 -6.86
C ILE A 94 7.83 11.32 -6.64
N ARG A 95 8.48 12.28 -7.32
CA ARG A 95 8.18 13.71 -7.20
C ARG A 95 7.80 14.35 -8.53
N ASP A 96 7.43 13.55 -9.51
CA ASP A 96 7.04 14.00 -10.85
C ASP A 96 5.53 14.23 -10.91
N LYS A 97 5.12 15.44 -11.29
CA LYS A 97 3.71 15.81 -11.37
C LYS A 97 2.92 14.95 -12.36
N ALA A 98 3.52 14.52 -13.46
CA ALA A 98 2.85 13.64 -14.42
C ALA A 98 2.46 12.30 -13.77
N GLU A 99 3.34 11.77 -12.92
CA GLU A 99 3.05 10.56 -12.14
C GLU A 99 1.96 10.81 -11.10
N PHE A 100 1.94 12.00 -10.48
CA PHE A 100 0.87 12.35 -9.55
C PHE A 100 -0.48 12.35 -10.25
N GLU A 101 -0.57 12.93 -11.44
CA GLU A 101 -1.82 13.00 -12.21
C GLU A 101 -2.30 11.61 -12.61
N GLU A 102 -1.37 10.74 -12.99
CA GLU A 102 -1.70 9.35 -13.39
C GLU A 102 -2.32 8.56 -12.25
N HIS A 103 -1.85 8.75 -11.02
CA HIS A 103 -2.28 7.96 -9.87
C HIS A 103 -3.26 8.69 -8.95
N TRP A 104 -3.67 9.91 -9.29
CA TRP A 104 -4.61 10.67 -8.47
C TRP A 104 -6.02 10.14 -8.62
N THR A 105 -6.75 10.06 -7.50
CA THR A 105 -8.18 9.71 -7.49
C THR A 105 -8.96 10.76 -6.70
N ASP A 106 -10.24 10.91 -7.01
CA ASP A 106 -11.10 11.93 -6.40
C ASP A 106 -11.19 11.80 -4.88
N GLY A 107 -11.08 10.59 -4.35
CA GLY A 107 -11.12 10.36 -2.91
C GLY A 107 -9.97 11.01 -2.14
N LEU A 108 -8.89 11.38 -2.83
CA LEU A 108 -7.74 12.03 -2.21
C LEU A 108 -7.96 13.52 -1.96
N ASP A 109 -8.96 14.15 -2.61
CA ASP A 109 -9.21 15.58 -2.49
C ASP A 109 -9.54 16.00 -1.06
N ARG A 110 -10.13 15.13 -0.27
CA ARG A 110 -10.41 15.41 1.15
C ARG A 110 -9.17 15.51 2.03
N TRP A 111 -8.06 14.89 1.58
CA TRP A 111 -6.77 14.93 2.30
C TRP A 111 -5.85 16.02 1.77
N PHE A 112 -5.97 16.33 0.48
CA PHE A 112 -5.10 17.28 -0.23
C PHE A 112 -5.98 18.26 -1.01
N ARG A 113 -6.28 19.40 -0.39
CA ARG A 113 -7.21 20.40 -0.97
C ARG A 113 -6.73 20.99 -2.28
N GLN A 114 -5.42 21.06 -2.50
CA GLN A 114 -4.83 21.60 -3.72
C GLN A 114 -4.56 20.53 -4.76
N GLY A 115 -5.02 19.28 -4.53
CA GLY A 115 -4.85 18.19 -5.46
C GLY A 115 -3.39 17.93 -5.78
N VAL A 116 -3.10 17.66 -7.04
CA VAL A 116 -1.73 17.40 -7.52
C VAL A 116 -0.82 18.61 -7.43
N ASP A 117 -1.37 19.79 -7.16
CA ASP A 117 -0.59 21.02 -6.97
C ASP A 117 -0.23 21.26 -5.50
N THR A 118 -0.53 20.33 -4.62
CA THR A 118 -0.17 20.42 -3.20
C THR A 118 1.35 20.62 -3.06
N PRO A 119 1.80 21.66 -2.32
CA PRO A 119 3.24 21.87 -2.12
C PRO A 119 3.89 20.68 -1.42
N ALA A 120 5.10 20.33 -1.86
CA ALA A 120 5.90 19.24 -1.29
C ALA A 120 5.23 17.86 -1.37
N LEU A 121 4.31 17.66 -2.31
CA LEU A 121 3.65 16.36 -2.51
C LEU A 121 4.66 15.31 -2.95
N VAL A 122 4.52 14.10 -2.41
CA VAL A 122 5.35 12.94 -2.75
C VAL A 122 4.44 11.74 -2.97
N LEU A 123 4.72 10.99 -4.03
CA LEU A 123 4.05 9.71 -4.28
C LEU A 123 4.97 8.59 -3.81
N ILE A 124 4.46 7.75 -2.91
CA ILE A 124 5.16 6.57 -2.43
C ILE A 124 4.67 5.38 -3.24
N LYS A 125 5.55 4.76 -4.02
CA LYS A 125 5.26 3.54 -4.75
C LYS A 125 5.87 2.37 -3.99
N VAL A 126 5.06 1.39 -3.62
CA VAL A 126 5.54 0.19 -2.94
C VAL A 126 5.39 -1.00 -3.88
N HIS A 127 6.51 -1.62 -4.24
CA HIS A 127 6.52 -2.85 -5.01
C HIS A 127 6.62 -4.03 -4.05
N ALA A 128 5.67 -4.98 -4.15
CA ALA A 128 5.64 -6.15 -3.29
C ALA A 128 6.67 -7.18 -3.72
N ASP A 129 7.49 -7.64 -2.77
CA ASP A 129 8.40 -8.77 -2.96
C ASP A 129 7.73 -10.07 -2.52
N LYS A 130 6.95 -10.00 -1.43
CA LYS A 130 6.22 -11.15 -0.88
C LYS A 130 4.85 -10.69 -0.40
N LEU A 131 3.85 -11.52 -0.64
CA LEU A 131 2.50 -11.31 -0.13
C LEU A 131 2.01 -12.59 0.53
N HIS A 132 1.55 -12.46 1.78
CA HIS A 132 0.94 -13.55 2.53
C HIS A 132 -0.45 -13.12 3.00
N TYR A 133 -1.41 -14.06 3.03
CA TYR A 133 -2.75 -13.76 3.47
C TYR A 133 -3.28 -14.80 4.45
N TRP A 134 -4.24 -14.38 5.27
CA TRP A 134 -5.00 -15.23 6.18
C TRP A 134 -6.48 -14.94 5.98
N ASP A 135 -7.25 -15.92 5.55
CA ASP A 135 -8.69 -15.78 5.30
C ASP A 135 -9.42 -16.97 5.93
N GLY A 136 -9.72 -16.87 7.22
CA GLY A 136 -10.27 -17.98 7.98
C GLY A 136 -9.27 -19.13 8.06
N GLU A 137 -9.66 -20.30 7.58
CA GLU A 137 -8.76 -21.46 7.54
C GLU A 137 -7.87 -21.47 6.31
N ASP A 138 -8.15 -20.59 5.33
CA ASP A 138 -7.35 -20.47 4.12
C ASP A 138 -6.19 -19.52 4.40
N GLU A 139 -4.97 -19.99 4.15
CA GLU A 139 -3.76 -19.22 4.36
C GLU A 139 -2.76 -19.56 3.26
N GLY A 140 -2.04 -18.58 2.76
CA GLY A 140 -1.04 -18.86 1.72
C GLY A 140 -0.27 -17.65 1.28
N ASP A 141 0.68 -17.91 0.41
CA ASP A 141 1.48 -16.90 -0.28
C ASP A 141 0.94 -16.68 -1.68
N VAL A 142 1.04 -15.45 -2.15
CA VAL A 142 0.73 -15.12 -3.54
C VAL A 142 2.02 -14.70 -4.21
N THR A 143 2.34 -15.31 -5.33
CA THR A 143 3.52 -15.00 -6.11
C THR A 143 3.34 -13.65 -6.81
N ILE A 144 4.30 -12.76 -6.61
CA ILE A 144 4.36 -11.47 -7.30
C ILE A 144 5.45 -11.58 -8.35
N GLU A 145 5.09 -11.45 -9.62
CA GLU A 145 6.06 -11.45 -10.69
C GLU A 145 6.81 -10.12 -10.73
N ALA A 146 8.14 -10.20 -10.92
CA ALA A 146 8.92 -8.99 -11.15
C ALA A 146 8.47 -8.37 -12.47
N LYS A 147 8.11 -7.08 -12.42
CA LYS A 147 7.80 -6.36 -13.66
C LYS A 147 9.08 -6.17 -14.46
N ALA A 148 9.00 -6.45 -15.75
CA ALA A 148 10.11 -6.15 -16.64
C ALA A 148 10.34 -4.63 -16.63
N ASP A 149 11.59 -4.24 -16.44
CA ASP A 149 11.96 -2.82 -16.59
C ASP A 149 11.71 -2.41 -18.03
N ALA A 150 10.81 -1.44 -18.18
CA ALA A 150 10.50 -0.92 -19.50
C ALA A 150 11.58 0.06 -19.97
#